data_484a0c039bcd81f49ba176d530351779
#
_entry.id   484a0c039bcd81f49ba176d530351779
#
_cell.length_a   1.000
_cell.length_b   1.000
_cell.length_c   1.000
_cell.angle_alpha   90.00
_cell.angle_beta   90.00
_cell.angle_gamma   90.00
#
_symmetry.space_group_name_H-M   'P 1'
#
loop_
_entity.id
_entity.type
_entity.pdbx_description
1 polymer ?
#
loop_
_entity_poly.entity_id
_entity_poly.type
_entity_poly.pdbx_seq_one_letter_code
_entity_poly.pdbx_strand_id
1 'polypeptide(L)'
;MNHEVKNDLFGFGDKNVAFAKYFIGTSYLNGLVSPDDNIDVNVSNVNFEPGCRNNWHIHHDGFQILLVTASEGWYQEEGKPAQLLKPGDVVAIHEGVKHWHGATKDSWFSHVAITKGTSEWCEKVDDATYNRLSD
;
A
#
# COMPACT_ATOMS: atom_id res chain seq x y z
N MET A 1 -17.57 -5.18 13.37
CA MET A 1 -16.17 -4.82 13.44
C MET A 1 -15.98 -3.31 13.39
N ASN A 2 -15.12 -2.81 14.22
CA ASN A 2 -14.84 -1.39 14.24
C ASN A 2 -13.70 -1.07 13.28
N HIS A 3 -13.98 -0.21 12.31
CA HIS A 3 -12.94 0.29 11.40
C HIS A 3 -12.20 1.41 12.11
N GLU A 4 -11.00 1.13 12.55
CA GLU A 4 -10.16 2.15 13.16
C GLU A 4 -9.70 3.21 12.16
N VAL A 5 -10.08 3.05 10.90
CA VAL A 5 -9.78 4.00 9.84
C VAL A 5 -10.64 5.24 10.03
N LYS A 6 -10.00 6.40 10.09
CA LYS A 6 -10.69 7.67 10.34
C LYS A 6 -11.25 8.32 9.08
N ASN A 7 -10.78 7.89 7.91
CA ASN A 7 -11.20 8.49 6.65
C ASN A 7 -11.37 7.40 5.59
N ASP A 8 -12.62 7.09 5.29
CA ASP A 8 -12.97 6.19 4.21
C ASP A 8 -13.74 6.94 3.11
N LEU A 9 -13.41 8.21 2.90
CA LEU A 9 -14.09 9.09 1.97
C LEU A 9 -14.28 8.47 0.60
N PHE A 10 -13.28 7.73 0.12
CA PHE A 10 -13.31 7.11 -1.20
C PHE A 10 -13.87 5.69 -1.18
N GLY A 11 -14.46 5.27 -0.07
CA GLY A 11 -15.07 3.95 0.07
C GLY A 11 -14.10 2.91 0.61
N PHE A 12 -14.55 2.17 1.62
CA PHE A 12 -13.72 1.16 2.28
C PHE A 12 -13.41 0.00 1.34
N GLY A 13 -14.38 -0.41 0.56
CA GLY A 13 -14.20 -1.50 -0.41
C GLY A 13 -14.34 -2.87 0.21
N ASP A 14 -14.00 -3.86 -0.59
CA ASP A 14 -14.13 -5.27 -0.24
C ASP A 14 -12.78 -5.84 0.15
N LYS A 15 -12.83 -6.93 0.93
CA LYS A 15 -11.64 -7.64 1.31
C LYS A 15 -10.81 -8.00 0.06
N ASN A 16 -9.52 -7.73 0.11
CA ASN A 16 -8.60 -7.99 -0.99
C ASN A 16 -8.35 -9.49 -1.09
N VAL A 17 -9.08 -10.15 -1.97
CA VAL A 17 -8.93 -11.59 -2.22
C VAL A 17 -8.01 -11.84 -3.41
N ALA A 18 -8.14 -11.01 -4.43
CA ALA A 18 -7.42 -11.20 -5.70
C ALA A 18 -5.89 -11.17 -5.53
N PHE A 19 -5.39 -10.31 -4.65
CA PHE A 19 -3.95 -10.16 -4.43
C PHE A 19 -3.50 -10.64 -3.05
N ALA A 20 -4.37 -11.36 -2.34
CA ALA A 20 -4.09 -11.74 -0.94
C ALA A 20 -2.79 -12.51 -0.78
N LYS A 21 -2.39 -13.28 -1.78
CA LYS A 21 -1.14 -14.06 -1.72
C LYS A 21 0.12 -13.18 -1.69
N TYR A 22 -0.01 -11.90 -2.03
CA TYR A 22 1.11 -10.95 -2.02
C TYR A 22 1.11 -10.08 -0.78
N PHE A 23 0.28 -10.40 0.21
CA PHE A 23 0.14 -9.63 1.45
C PHE A 23 0.28 -10.56 2.64
N ILE A 24 0.81 -10.02 3.73
CA ILE A 24 0.70 -10.63 5.05
C ILE A 24 -0.36 -9.81 5.79
N GLY A 25 -1.38 -10.47 6.32
CA GLY A 25 -2.50 -9.79 6.97
C GLY A 25 -3.64 -9.51 6.00
N THR A 26 -4.57 -8.70 6.43
CA THR A 26 -5.80 -8.43 5.68
C THR A 26 -5.84 -6.99 5.22
N SER A 27 -6.18 -6.79 3.95
CA SER A 27 -6.36 -5.48 3.36
C SER A 27 -7.69 -5.43 2.61
N TYR A 28 -8.11 -4.20 2.26
CA TYR A 28 -9.36 -3.95 1.56
C TYR A 28 -9.08 -3.01 0.40
N LEU A 29 -9.76 -3.24 -0.71
CA LEU A 29 -9.56 -2.46 -1.93
C LEU A 29 -10.90 -1.93 -2.43
N ASN A 30 -10.90 -0.67 -2.83
CA ASN A 30 -12.01 -0.10 -3.57
C ASN A 30 -11.47 0.56 -4.84
N GLY A 31 -11.75 -0.03 -6.00
CA GLY A 31 -11.30 0.52 -7.27
C GLY A 31 -12.09 1.76 -7.63
N LEU A 32 -11.38 2.84 -7.94
CA LEU A 32 -11.98 4.13 -8.28
C LEU A 32 -11.87 4.44 -9.76
N VAL A 33 -10.74 4.10 -10.37
CA VAL A 33 -10.50 4.28 -11.80
C VAL A 33 -9.77 3.06 -12.32
N SER A 34 -10.30 2.46 -13.39
CA SER A 34 -9.63 1.38 -14.09
C SER A 34 -9.00 1.93 -15.37
N PRO A 35 -7.84 1.41 -15.79
CA PRO A 35 -7.22 1.87 -17.04
C PRO A 35 -8.13 1.64 -18.26
N ASP A 36 -8.09 2.58 -19.20
CA ASP A 36 -8.75 2.44 -20.49
C ASP A 36 -7.90 3.11 -21.56
N ASP A 37 -8.43 3.24 -22.78
CA ASP A 37 -7.68 3.78 -23.91
C ASP A 37 -7.23 5.23 -23.72
N ASN A 38 -7.91 5.98 -22.88
CA ASN A 38 -7.61 7.40 -22.67
C ASN A 38 -6.96 7.66 -21.32
N ILE A 39 -7.20 6.81 -20.33
CA ILE A 39 -6.67 6.96 -19.00
C ILE A 39 -5.92 5.67 -18.64
N ASP A 40 -4.61 5.75 -18.65
CA ASP A 40 -3.76 4.58 -18.48
C ASP A 40 -3.22 4.48 -17.05
N VAL A 41 -4.10 4.67 -16.07
CA VAL A 41 -3.77 4.49 -14.67
C VAL A 41 -4.90 3.78 -13.94
N ASN A 42 -4.53 3.07 -12.88
CA ASN A 42 -5.46 2.51 -11.92
C ASN A 42 -5.44 3.41 -10.68
N VAL A 43 -6.60 3.73 -10.15
CA VAL A 43 -6.71 4.46 -8.89
C VAL A 43 -7.55 3.62 -7.94
N SER A 44 -7.01 3.33 -6.77
CA SER A 44 -7.69 2.52 -5.76
C SER A 44 -7.53 3.11 -4.38
N ASN A 45 -8.57 3.00 -3.57
CA ASN A 45 -8.46 3.27 -2.14
C ASN A 45 -8.11 1.96 -1.45
N VAL A 46 -7.05 1.98 -0.64
CA VAL A 46 -6.52 0.77 0.00
C VAL A 46 -6.50 0.97 1.50
N ASN A 47 -7.05 0.00 2.23
CA ASN A 47 -7.03 -0.02 3.69
C ASN A 47 -6.32 -1.27 4.17
N PHE A 48 -5.39 -1.09 5.09
CA PHE A 48 -4.62 -2.18 5.70
C PHE A 48 -5.01 -2.32 7.16
N GLU A 49 -5.34 -3.52 7.59
CA GLU A 49 -5.49 -3.78 9.03
C GLU A 49 -4.15 -3.67 9.73
N PRO A 50 -4.13 -3.44 11.05
CA PRO A 50 -2.86 -3.38 11.79
C PRO A 50 -1.99 -4.60 11.48
N GLY A 51 -0.73 -4.36 11.20
CA GLY A 51 0.23 -5.40 10.87
C GLY A 51 0.23 -5.86 9.42
N CYS A 52 -0.75 -5.46 8.62
CA CYS A 52 -0.84 -5.87 7.22
C CYS A 52 0.18 -5.11 6.37
N ARG A 53 0.90 -5.82 5.51
CA ARG A 53 1.83 -5.23 4.56
C ARG A 53 1.87 -6.08 3.30
N ASN A 54 2.24 -5.44 2.18
CA ASN A 54 2.44 -6.19 0.95
C ASN A 54 3.88 -6.68 0.85
N ASN A 55 4.09 -7.59 -0.11
CA ASN A 55 5.43 -8.07 -0.42
C ASN A 55 6.27 -6.96 -1.04
N TRP A 56 7.59 -7.13 -1.00
CA TRP A 56 8.47 -6.34 -1.85
C TRP A 56 7.99 -6.47 -3.29
N HIS A 57 7.97 -5.36 -4.03
CA HIS A 57 7.53 -5.39 -5.43
C HIS A 57 8.11 -4.20 -6.21
N ILE A 58 8.02 -4.32 -7.53
CA ILE A 58 8.59 -3.36 -8.47
C ILE A 58 7.52 -3.03 -9.50
N HIS A 59 7.39 -1.75 -9.86
CA HIS A 59 6.52 -1.34 -10.96
C HIS A 59 7.35 -1.15 -12.22
N HIS A 60 6.92 -1.80 -13.30
CA HIS A 60 7.58 -1.73 -14.60
C HIS A 60 6.71 -0.96 -15.58
N ASP A 61 7.35 -0.18 -16.44
CA ASP A 61 6.67 0.60 -17.48
C ASP A 61 5.67 1.60 -16.91
N GLY A 62 5.98 2.15 -15.75
CA GLY A 62 5.08 3.09 -15.10
C GLY A 62 5.59 3.55 -13.75
N PHE A 63 4.67 3.67 -12.79
CA PHE A 63 4.96 4.26 -11.49
C PHE A 63 3.85 3.93 -10.51
N GLN A 64 4.07 4.30 -9.23
CA GLN A 64 2.99 4.31 -8.26
C GLN A 64 3.10 5.57 -7.41
N ILE A 65 1.97 6.20 -7.13
CA ILE A 65 1.89 7.34 -6.23
C ILE A 65 0.95 6.97 -5.10
N LEU A 66 1.38 7.20 -3.86
CA LEU A 66 0.56 6.95 -2.68
C LEU A 66 0.19 8.28 -2.04
N LEU A 67 -1.10 8.48 -1.81
CA LEU A 67 -1.63 9.65 -1.09
C LEU A 67 -2.18 9.12 0.23
N VAL A 68 -1.49 9.39 1.33
CA VAL A 68 -1.89 8.87 2.64
C VAL A 68 -3.09 9.64 3.16
N THR A 69 -4.17 8.92 3.46
CA THR A 69 -5.44 9.54 3.85
C THR A 69 -5.79 9.35 5.31
N ALA A 70 -5.34 8.27 5.95
CA ALA A 70 -5.70 8.02 7.35
C ALA A 70 -4.68 7.12 8.02
N SER A 71 -4.45 7.37 9.31
CA SER A 71 -3.65 6.57 10.22
C SER A 71 -2.20 6.48 9.77
N GLU A 72 -1.43 5.54 10.31
CA GLU A 72 0.02 5.49 10.09
C GLU A 72 0.45 4.20 9.45
N GLY A 73 1.44 4.30 8.56
CA GLY A 73 1.98 3.15 7.89
C GLY A 73 3.46 3.29 7.61
N TRP A 74 4.02 2.24 7.04
CA TRP A 74 5.42 2.17 6.67
C TRP A 74 5.57 2.15 5.16
N TYR A 75 6.65 2.76 4.69
CA TYR A 75 7.13 2.65 3.32
C TYR A 75 8.63 2.46 3.34
N GLN A 76 9.13 1.50 2.56
CA GLN A 76 10.56 1.26 2.49
C GLN A 76 10.98 0.91 1.06
N GLU A 77 12.04 1.56 0.61
CA GLU A 77 12.75 1.19 -0.62
C GLU A 77 13.93 0.31 -0.28
N GLU A 78 14.23 -0.64 -1.14
CA GLU A 78 15.36 -1.55 -0.92
C GLU A 78 16.65 -0.76 -0.71
N GLY A 79 17.40 -1.13 0.32
CA GLY A 79 18.65 -0.48 0.64
C GLY A 79 18.52 0.81 1.45
N LYS A 80 17.31 1.20 1.84
CA LYS A 80 17.08 2.42 2.59
C LYS A 80 16.29 2.13 3.87
N PRO A 81 16.36 3.03 4.87
CA PRO A 81 15.53 2.90 6.06
C PRO A 81 14.05 3.03 5.75
N ALA A 82 13.22 2.34 6.52
CA ALA A 82 11.77 2.50 6.41
C ALA A 82 11.35 3.90 6.87
N GLN A 83 10.34 4.45 6.21
CA GLN A 83 9.77 5.76 6.52
C GLN A 83 8.40 5.58 7.14
N LEU A 84 8.14 6.29 8.23
CA LEU A 84 6.80 6.33 8.80
C LEU A 84 5.95 7.34 8.03
N LEU A 85 4.82 6.89 7.51
CA LEU A 85 3.90 7.71 6.75
C LEU A 85 2.72 8.13 7.61
N LYS A 86 2.29 9.38 7.43
CA LYS A 86 1.17 9.99 8.16
C LYS A 86 0.19 10.61 7.17
N PRO A 87 -1.05 10.87 7.58
CA PRO A 87 -2.02 11.50 6.69
C PRO A 87 -1.48 12.78 6.09
N GLY A 88 -1.67 12.93 4.78
CA GLY A 88 -1.16 14.06 4.02
C GLY A 88 0.17 13.80 3.35
N ASP A 89 0.87 12.72 3.71
CA ASP A 89 2.13 12.38 3.05
C ASP A 89 1.87 11.86 1.64
N VAL A 90 2.80 12.16 0.75
CA VAL A 90 2.75 11.72 -0.65
C VAL A 90 4.05 10.99 -0.96
N VAL A 91 3.93 9.79 -1.52
CA VAL A 91 5.10 9.02 -1.94
C VAL A 91 5.02 8.81 -3.44
N ALA A 92 6.04 9.26 -4.16
CA ALA A 92 6.14 9.03 -5.60
C ALA A 92 7.16 7.92 -5.83
N ILE A 93 6.68 6.78 -6.32
CA ILE A 93 7.51 5.59 -6.51
C ILE A 93 7.80 5.45 -8.00
N HIS A 94 9.05 5.67 -8.36
CA HIS A 94 9.48 5.64 -9.76
C HIS A 94 9.59 4.22 -10.28
N GLU A 95 9.61 4.10 -11.59
CA GLU A 95 9.80 2.81 -12.26
C GLU A 95 11.07 2.12 -11.74
N GLY A 96 10.98 0.82 -11.54
CA GLY A 96 12.14 0.01 -11.16
C GLY A 96 12.50 0.00 -9.69
N VAL A 97 11.82 0.80 -8.87
CA VAL A 97 12.12 0.87 -7.44
C VAL A 97 11.48 -0.31 -6.72
N LYS A 98 12.30 -1.13 -6.08
CA LYS A 98 11.82 -2.23 -5.26
C LYS A 98 11.45 -1.70 -3.88
N HIS A 99 10.19 -1.91 -3.48
CA HIS A 99 9.64 -1.30 -2.27
C HIS A 99 8.51 -2.15 -1.69
N TRP A 100 8.08 -1.78 -0.51
CA TRP A 100 6.86 -2.29 0.10
C TRP A 100 6.22 -1.20 0.95
N HIS A 101 4.94 -1.36 1.28
CA HIS A 101 4.23 -0.49 2.22
C HIS A 101 3.19 -1.29 2.98
N GLY A 102 2.74 -0.73 4.10
CA GLY A 102 1.76 -1.39 4.94
C GLY A 102 1.48 -0.61 6.20
N ALA A 103 0.58 -1.14 7.02
CA ALA A 103 0.20 -0.53 8.29
C ALA A 103 1.28 -0.72 9.35
N THR A 104 1.27 0.15 10.36
CA THR A 104 2.03 -0.16 11.58
C THR A 104 1.32 -1.31 12.31
N LYS A 105 2.00 -1.90 13.27
CA LYS A 105 1.41 -3.06 13.97
C LYS A 105 0.24 -2.68 14.85
N ASP A 106 0.11 -1.40 15.20
CA ASP A 106 -0.90 -0.92 16.14
C ASP A 106 -1.98 -0.06 15.52
N SER A 107 -1.89 0.22 14.22
CA SER A 107 -2.89 1.09 13.59
C SER A 107 -3.32 0.55 12.23
N TRP A 108 -4.51 0.93 11.82
CA TRP A 108 -4.94 0.81 10.43
C TRP A 108 -4.12 1.79 9.60
N PHE A 109 -4.11 1.59 8.29
CA PHE A 109 -3.42 2.49 7.38
C PHE A 109 -4.23 2.58 6.09
N SER A 110 -4.45 3.81 5.63
CA SER A 110 -5.21 4.04 4.40
C SER A 110 -4.45 4.95 3.46
N HIS A 111 -4.50 4.63 2.18
CA HIS A 111 -3.98 5.51 1.15
C HIS A 111 -4.73 5.31 -0.15
N VAL A 112 -4.68 6.33 -1.00
CA VAL A 112 -5.09 6.21 -2.40
C VAL A 112 -3.83 5.85 -3.17
N ALA A 113 -3.92 4.80 -3.99
CA ALA A 113 -2.82 4.35 -4.84
C ALA A 113 -3.15 4.67 -6.29
N ILE A 114 -2.26 5.40 -6.95
CA ILE A 114 -2.34 5.71 -8.38
C ILE A 114 -1.23 4.93 -9.05
N THR A 115 -1.57 3.94 -9.87
CA THR A 115 -0.61 3.00 -10.39
C THR A 115 -0.71 2.90 -11.91
N LYS A 116 0.44 2.97 -12.57
CA LYS A 116 0.57 2.72 -13.99
C LYS A 116 1.57 1.61 -14.22
N GLY A 117 1.33 0.77 -15.23
CA GLY A 117 2.24 -0.28 -15.63
C GLY A 117 1.94 -1.61 -14.96
N THR A 118 2.93 -2.50 -14.97
CA THR A 118 2.79 -3.84 -14.41
C THR A 118 3.57 -3.96 -13.12
N SER A 119 3.15 -4.89 -12.26
CA SER A 119 3.81 -5.11 -10.97
C SER A 119 4.53 -6.44 -11.00
N GLU A 120 5.77 -6.43 -10.53
CA GLU A 120 6.55 -7.64 -10.30
C GLU A 120 6.56 -7.90 -8.79
N TRP A 121 5.97 -9.00 -8.35
CA TRP A 121 5.89 -9.34 -6.93
C TRP A 121 7.12 -10.14 -6.54
N CYS A 122 7.72 -9.74 -5.41
CA CYS A 122 8.97 -10.31 -4.92
C CYS A 122 8.73 -10.98 -3.57
N GLU A 123 9.75 -11.04 -2.72
CA GLU A 123 9.67 -11.76 -1.46
C GLU A 123 8.80 -11.04 -0.44
N LYS A 124 8.36 -11.78 0.56
CA LYS A 124 7.59 -11.24 1.67
C LYS A 124 8.47 -10.38 2.58
N VAL A 125 7.85 -9.39 3.22
CA VAL A 125 8.48 -8.68 4.32
C VAL A 125 8.23 -9.54 5.57
N ASP A 126 9.25 -10.26 6.00
CA ASP A 126 9.07 -11.24 7.08
C ASP A 126 8.84 -10.56 8.43
N ASP A 127 8.34 -11.33 9.38
CA ASP A 127 7.97 -10.80 10.69
C ASP A 127 9.18 -10.23 11.43
N ALA A 128 10.35 -10.85 11.30
CA ALA A 128 11.54 -10.36 11.98
C ALA A 128 11.94 -8.97 11.49
N THR A 129 11.91 -8.76 10.18
CA THR A 129 12.21 -7.46 9.58
C THR A 129 11.15 -6.43 9.97
N TYR A 130 9.90 -6.81 9.85
CA TYR A 130 8.78 -5.91 10.11
C TYR A 130 8.74 -5.48 11.59
N ASN A 131 8.93 -6.41 12.52
CA ASN A 131 8.81 -6.13 13.95
C ASN A 131 9.90 -5.18 14.45
N ARG A 132 11.03 -5.10 13.76
CA ARG A 132 12.10 -4.16 14.14
C ARG A 132 11.76 -2.71 13.85
N LEU A 133 10.77 -2.46 13.00
CA LEU A 133 10.42 -1.09 12.57
C LEU A 133 9.69 -0.31 13.65
N SER A 134 9.13 -0.97 14.63
CA SER A 134 8.33 -0.31 15.67
C SER A 134 9.15 0.16 16.85
N ASP A 135 10.43 -0.01 16.81
CA ASP A 135 11.34 0.36 17.91
C ASP A 135 11.83 1.79 17.79
#